data_27e1d4784b25b60106ad5a6dbc8095a3
#
_entry.id   27e1d4784b25b60106ad5a6dbc8095a3
#
_cell.length_a   1.000
_cell.length_b   1.000
_cell.length_c   1.000
_cell.angle_alpha   90.00
_cell.angle_beta   90.00
_cell.angle_gamma   90.00
#
_symmetry.space_group_name_H-M   'P 1'
#
loop_
_entity.id
_entity.type
_entity.pdbx_description
1 polymer ?
#
loop_
_entity_poly.entity_id
_entity_poly.type
_entity_poly.pdbx_seq_one_letter_code
_entity_poly.pdbx_strand_id
1 'polypeptide(L)'
;GKEIEFEVLFTFESNETKKNYMVYTDNSKDEEGNIRVFASVFNPSDEPLELLPIETEREWKIIETILKSIQEENKKKGNKS
;
A
#
# COMPACT_ATOMS: atom_id res chain seq x y z
N GLY A 1 3.71 16.65 -19.71
CA GLY A 1 3.61 16.31 -18.35
C GLY A 1 4.50 15.16 -17.98
N LYS A 2 4.68 15.03 -16.72
CA LYS A 2 5.50 13.95 -16.23
C LYS A 2 4.61 12.82 -15.75
N GLU A 3 4.95 11.63 -16.15
CA GLU A 3 4.26 10.46 -15.70
C GLU A 3 4.98 9.88 -14.51
N ILE A 4 4.22 9.64 -13.46
CA ILE A 4 4.77 8.99 -12.28
C ILE A 4 4.37 7.53 -12.37
N GLU A 5 5.38 6.68 -12.35
CA GLU A 5 5.12 5.26 -12.41
C GLU A 5 5.02 4.70 -11.01
N PHE A 6 3.94 3.98 -10.78
CA PHE A 6 3.73 3.30 -9.52
C PHE A 6 3.85 1.80 -9.73
N GLU A 7 4.40 1.14 -8.75
CA GLU A 7 4.49 -0.30 -8.78
C GLU A 7 3.54 -0.85 -7.74
N VAL A 8 2.58 -1.67 -8.19
CA VAL A 8 1.63 -2.27 -7.28
C VAL A 8 2.30 -3.43 -6.57
N LEU A 9 2.33 -3.36 -5.25
CA LEU A 9 2.94 -4.41 -4.46
C LEU A 9 1.95 -5.55 -4.22
N PHE A 10 0.73 -5.21 -3.85
CA PHE A 10 -0.31 -6.21 -3.69
C PHE A 10 -1.64 -5.50 -3.48
N THR A 11 -2.72 -6.28 -3.58
CA THR A 11 -4.05 -5.80 -3.28
C THR A 11 -4.71 -6.76 -2.31
N PHE A 12 -5.68 -6.27 -1.58
CA PHE A 12 -6.41 -7.12 -0.65
C PHE A 12 -7.80 -6.55 -0.43
N GLU A 13 -8.68 -7.39 0.09
CA GLU A 13 -10.04 -6.98 0.41
C GLU A 13 -10.25 -7.13 1.92
N SER A 14 -10.84 -6.10 2.53
CA SER A 14 -11.15 -6.15 3.95
C SER A 14 -12.57 -6.62 4.16
N ASN A 15 -12.74 -7.62 5.02
CA ASN A 15 -14.07 -8.09 5.35
C ASN A 15 -14.81 -7.11 6.24
N GLU A 16 -14.09 -6.28 6.96
CA GLU A 16 -14.72 -5.32 7.85
C GLU A 16 -15.36 -4.17 7.08
N THR A 17 -14.63 -3.60 6.14
CA THR A 17 -15.13 -2.46 5.38
C THR A 17 -15.74 -2.87 4.06
N LYS A 18 -15.47 -4.09 3.63
CA LYS A 18 -15.94 -4.62 2.35
C LYS A 18 -15.42 -3.79 1.17
N LYS A 19 -14.23 -3.26 1.33
CA LYS A 19 -13.59 -2.49 0.28
C LYS A 19 -12.30 -3.17 -0.15
N ASN A 20 -11.89 -2.87 -1.37
CA ASN A 20 -10.63 -3.37 -1.89
C ASN A 20 -9.57 -2.29 -1.73
N TYR A 21 -8.38 -2.71 -1.36
CA TYR A 21 -7.27 -1.79 -1.13
C TYR A 21 -6.10 -2.19 -1.99
N MET A 22 -5.38 -1.19 -2.47
CA MET A 22 -4.19 -1.40 -3.27
C MET A 22 -3.00 -0.77 -2.56
N VAL A 23 -1.95 -1.53 -2.40
CA VAL A 23 -0.70 -1.04 -1.82
C VAL A 23 0.32 -0.93 -2.94
N TYR A 24 0.93 0.23 -3.05
CA TYR A 24 1.83 0.52 -4.16
C TYR A 24 2.94 1.43 -3.71
N THR A 25 3.95 1.57 -4.56
CA THR A 25 5.07 2.43 -4.26
C THR A 25 5.51 3.14 -5.53
N ASP A 26 6.10 4.31 -5.36
CA ASP A 26 6.71 5.03 -6.47
C ASP A 26 8.23 4.85 -6.46
N ASN A 27 8.72 3.96 -5.62
CA ASN A 27 10.15 3.65 -5.50
C ASN A 27 10.98 4.79 -4.95
N SER A 28 10.34 5.80 -4.38
CA SER A 28 11.08 6.85 -3.70
C SER A 28 11.44 6.39 -2.30
N LYS A 29 12.37 7.08 -1.69
CA LYS A 29 12.82 6.74 -0.35
C LYS A 29 12.66 7.92 0.57
N ASP A 30 12.40 7.63 1.84
CA ASP A 30 12.34 8.68 2.83
C ASP A 30 13.73 9.00 3.35
N GLU A 31 13.77 9.85 4.36
CA GLU A 31 15.07 10.30 4.88
C GLU A 31 15.86 9.17 5.50
N GLU A 32 15.20 8.13 5.93
CA GLU A 32 15.87 6.99 6.55
C GLU A 32 16.28 5.92 5.54
N GLY A 33 15.96 6.13 4.29
CA GLY A 33 16.30 5.16 3.26
C GLY A 33 15.28 4.07 3.04
N ASN A 34 14.12 4.19 3.67
CA ASN A 34 13.07 3.22 3.49
C ASN A 34 12.21 3.59 2.28
N ILE A 35 11.80 2.58 1.54
CA ILE A 35 10.93 2.81 0.39
C ILE A 35 9.57 3.29 0.86
N ARG A 36 9.09 4.35 0.24
CA ARG A 36 7.77 4.87 0.58
C ARG A 36 6.69 3.99 -0.03
N VAL A 37 5.71 3.67 0.79
CA VAL A 37 4.62 2.81 0.38
C VAL A 37 3.32 3.57 0.61
N PHE A 38 2.42 3.46 -0.35
CA PHE A 38 1.13 4.13 -0.30
C PHE A 38 0.01 3.11 -0.39
N ALA A 39 -1.16 3.52 0.06
CA ALA A 39 -2.33 2.66 0.00
C ALA A 39 -3.54 3.48 -0.39
N SER A 40 -4.44 2.88 -1.15
CA SER A 40 -5.65 3.54 -1.60
C SER A 40 -6.76 2.53 -1.73
N VAL A 41 -7.99 3.03 -1.70
CA VAL A 41 -9.17 2.21 -1.96
C VAL A 41 -9.41 2.21 -3.47
N PHE A 42 -9.82 1.07 -3.99
CA PHE A 42 -10.19 1.00 -5.40
C PHE A 42 -11.36 0.05 -5.58
N ASN A 43 -12.03 0.19 -6.70
CA ASN A 43 -13.11 -0.70 -7.07
C ASN A 43 -12.71 -1.43 -8.33
N PRO A 44 -12.54 -2.77 -8.26
CA PRO A 44 -12.08 -3.51 -9.44
C PRO A 44 -13.03 -3.44 -10.63
N SER A 45 -14.28 -3.04 -10.40
CA SER A 45 -15.24 -2.90 -11.49
C SER A 45 -15.16 -1.56 -12.20
N ASP A 46 -14.44 -0.61 -11.64
CA ASP A 46 -14.37 0.73 -12.24
C ASP A 46 -13.51 0.74 -13.49
N GLU A 47 -13.97 1.51 -14.47
CA GLU A 47 -13.24 1.71 -15.71
C GLU A 47 -13.41 3.16 -16.15
N PRO A 48 -12.36 3.96 -16.15
CA PRO A 48 -11.01 3.60 -15.71
C PRO A 48 -10.88 3.41 -14.21
N LEU A 49 -9.85 2.70 -13.80
CA LEU A 49 -9.61 2.48 -12.39
C LEU A 49 -9.32 3.78 -11.68
N GLU A 50 -9.96 3.99 -10.57
CA GLU A 50 -9.78 5.21 -9.80
C GLU A 50 -9.32 4.87 -8.39
N LEU A 51 -8.28 5.56 -7.93
CA LEU A 51 -7.78 5.36 -6.59
C LEU A 51 -8.40 6.41 -5.68
N LEU A 52 -9.01 5.93 -4.61
CA LEU A 52 -9.72 6.80 -3.67
C LEU A 52 -8.95 6.90 -2.36
N PRO A 53 -9.06 8.04 -1.69
CA PRO A 53 -8.35 8.22 -0.42
C PRO A 53 -8.95 7.37 0.68
N ILE A 54 -8.11 7.02 1.64
CA ILE A 54 -8.56 6.30 2.82
C ILE A 54 -8.99 7.33 3.84
N GLU A 55 -10.24 7.25 4.29
CA GLU A 55 -10.84 8.33 5.04
C GLU A 55 -11.01 8.06 6.52
N THR A 56 -10.97 6.80 6.96
CA THR A 56 -11.22 6.48 8.35
C THR A 56 -9.98 5.92 9.02
N GLU A 57 -9.89 6.16 10.32
CA GLU A 57 -8.78 5.63 11.09
C GLU A 57 -8.81 4.11 11.16
N ARG A 58 -10.00 3.54 11.15
CA ARG A 58 -10.13 2.09 11.18
C ARG A 58 -9.47 1.47 9.96
N GLU A 59 -9.69 2.07 8.80
CA GLU A 59 -9.06 1.57 7.58
C GLU A 59 -7.55 1.74 7.64
N TRP A 60 -7.09 2.86 8.14
CA TRP A 60 -5.66 3.09 8.28
C TRP A 60 -5.01 2.08 9.21
N LYS A 61 -5.70 1.71 10.28
CA LYS A 61 -5.14 0.72 11.19
C LYS A 61 -4.97 -0.64 10.52
N ILE A 62 -5.93 -1.02 9.71
CA ILE A 62 -5.83 -2.27 8.97
C ILE A 62 -4.62 -2.24 8.06
N ILE A 63 -4.47 -1.14 7.33
CA ILE A 63 -3.38 -1.00 6.38
C ILE A 63 -2.05 -0.96 7.10
N GLU A 64 -1.95 -0.22 8.17
CA GLU A 64 -0.70 -0.11 8.92
C GLU A 64 -0.26 -1.45 9.47
N THR A 65 -1.20 -2.26 9.92
CA THR A 65 -0.88 -3.58 10.41
C THR A 65 -0.26 -4.44 9.32
N ILE A 66 -0.85 -4.38 8.14
CA ILE A 66 -0.35 -5.14 7.01
C ILE A 66 1.02 -4.64 6.57
N LEU A 67 1.18 -3.32 6.48
CA LEU A 67 2.46 -2.75 6.08
C LEU A 67 3.56 -3.07 7.07
N LYS A 68 3.22 -3.06 8.34
CA LYS A 68 4.19 -3.40 9.36
C LYS A 68 4.66 -4.83 9.23
N SER A 69 3.73 -5.74 8.94
CA SER A 69 4.09 -7.14 8.75
C SER A 69 5.05 -7.30 7.58
N ILE A 70 4.78 -6.59 6.50
CA ILE A 70 5.62 -6.67 5.32
C ILE A 70 7.02 -6.14 5.62
N GLN A 71 7.10 -5.03 6.32
CA GLN A 71 8.39 -4.43 6.65
C GLN A 71 9.19 -5.32 7.57
N GLU A 72 8.53 -5.99 8.48
CA GLU A 72 9.22 -6.91 9.38
C GLU A 72 9.76 -8.11 8.63
N GLU A 73 9.00 -8.63 7.68
CA GLU A 73 9.50 -9.73 6.88
C GLU A 73 10.70 -9.32 6.05
N ASN A 74 10.67 -8.14 5.49
CA ASN A 74 11.79 -7.65 4.71
C ASN A 74 13.04 -7.48 5.58
N LYS A 75 12.86 -7.02 6.78
CA LYS A 75 13.98 -6.87 7.70
C LYS A 75 14.60 -8.22 8.02
N LYS A 76 13.77 -9.22 8.27
CA LYS A 76 14.28 -10.53 8.57
C LYS A 76 15.09 -11.08 7.42
N LYS A 77 14.61 -10.88 6.22
CA LYS A 77 15.34 -11.34 5.05
C LYS A 77 16.67 -10.63 4.91
N GLY A 78 16.68 -9.34 5.20
CA GLY A 78 17.90 -8.58 5.12
C GLY A 78 18.94 -9.02 6.14
N ASN A 79 18.48 -9.51 7.28
CA ASN A 79 19.39 -9.91 8.34
C ASN A 79 20.04 -11.26 8.10
N LYS A 80 19.63 -11.95 7.09
CA LYS A 80 20.19 -13.26 6.85
C LYS A 80 21.57 -13.23 6.25
N SER A 81 21.91 -12.15 5.71
CA SER A 81 23.22 -12.02 5.10
C SER A 81 24.35 -12.09 6.11
#